data_83be84e7b78da04aeb6f512666b7910e
#
_entry.id   83be84e7b78da04aeb6f512666b7910e
#
_cell.length_a   1.000
_cell.length_b   1.000
_cell.length_c   1.000
_cell.angle_alpha   90.00
_cell.angle_beta   90.00
_cell.angle_gamma   90.00
#
_symmetry.space_group_name_H-M   'P 1'
#
loop_
_entity.id
_entity.type
_entity.pdbx_description
1 polymer ?
#
loop_
_entity_poly.entity_id
_entity_poly.type
_entity_poly.pdbx_seq_one_letter_code
_entity_poly.pdbx_strand_id
1 'polypeptide(L)'
;MAETTADPAEKDLPPHRYTAALANEIEARWQDRWDAEGTFHAPNPVGPLSDGFDEVADLPKTYVMDMFPYPSGVGLHVGHPLGYIGTDVYARYLRMNGRNVLHTMGYDAFGLPAEQYALATNT
;
A
#
# COMPACT_ATOMS: atom_id res chain seq x y z
N MET A 1 -4.29 29.62 1.79
CA MET A 1 -5.20 28.68 2.45
C MET A 1 -6.40 28.55 1.53
N ALA A 2 -6.54 27.43 0.83
CA ALA A 2 -7.72 27.19 0.00
C ALA A 2 -8.79 26.60 0.92
N GLU A 3 -9.89 27.31 1.11
CA GLU A 3 -11.09 26.75 1.75
C GLU A 3 -11.62 25.63 0.87
N THR A 4 -11.51 24.40 1.37
CA THR A 4 -12.19 23.26 0.76
C THR A 4 -13.68 23.44 0.98
N THR A 5 -14.39 23.94 -0.02
CA THR A 5 -15.85 24.00 0.00
C THR A 5 -16.36 22.55 -0.02
N ALA A 6 -16.93 22.11 1.10
CA ALA A 6 -17.59 20.82 1.19
C ALA A 6 -18.67 20.71 0.09
N ASP A 7 -18.69 19.57 -0.60
CA ASP A 7 -19.69 19.26 -1.64
C ASP A 7 -21.10 19.36 -1.03
N PRO A 8 -22.02 20.14 -1.63
CA PRO A 8 -23.39 20.26 -1.11
C PRO A 8 -24.15 18.92 -1.02
N ALA A 9 -23.72 17.88 -1.74
CA ALA A 9 -24.25 16.52 -1.63
C ALA A 9 -23.86 15.82 -0.31
N GLU A 10 -22.89 16.34 0.45
CA GLU A 10 -22.41 15.74 1.70
C GLU A 10 -23.33 16.04 2.91
N LYS A 11 -24.21 17.04 2.81
CA LYS A 11 -25.05 17.49 3.93
C LYS A 11 -26.22 16.55 4.27
N ASP A 12 -26.62 15.70 3.35
CA ASP A 12 -27.76 14.78 3.52
C ASP A 12 -27.34 13.30 3.73
N LEU A 13 -26.05 13.05 3.98
CA LEU A 13 -25.56 11.69 4.17
C LEU A 13 -25.85 11.20 5.61
N PRO A 14 -26.26 9.92 5.78
CA PRO A 14 -26.38 9.34 7.10
C PRO A 14 -25.07 9.47 7.90
N PRO A 15 -25.11 9.78 9.21
CA PRO A 15 -23.92 10.08 10.02
C PRO A 15 -22.92 8.92 10.14
N HIS A 16 -23.32 7.72 9.76
CA HIS A 16 -22.49 6.51 9.76
C HIS A 16 -21.93 6.14 8.37
N ARG A 17 -22.15 6.99 7.37
CA ARG A 17 -21.65 6.71 6.02
C ARG A 17 -20.15 6.98 5.93
N TYR A 18 -19.46 6.03 5.34
CA TYR A 18 -18.03 6.14 5.01
C TYR A 18 -17.85 7.14 3.85
N THR A 19 -17.28 8.31 4.13
CA THR A 19 -17.02 9.36 3.13
C THR A 19 -15.55 9.35 2.71
N ALA A 20 -15.24 9.97 1.57
CA ALA A 20 -13.84 10.13 1.14
C ALA A 20 -12.99 10.92 2.16
N ALA A 21 -13.56 11.96 2.78
CA ALA A 21 -12.86 12.73 3.81
C ALA A 21 -12.54 11.88 5.04
N LEU A 22 -13.50 11.09 5.53
CA LEU A 22 -13.28 10.15 6.64
C LEU A 22 -12.26 9.06 6.26
N ALA A 23 -12.33 8.53 5.03
CA ALA A 23 -11.36 7.58 4.52
C ALA A 23 -9.94 8.13 4.58
N ASN A 24 -9.72 9.31 4.02
CA ASN A 24 -8.41 9.95 3.99
C ASN A 24 -7.84 10.20 5.41
N GLU A 25 -8.68 10.63 6.36
CA GLU A 25 -8.26 10.81 7.75
C GLU A 25 -7.82 9.48 8.40
N ILE A 26 -8.62 8.42 8.20
CA ILE A 26 -8.31 7.09 8.75
C ILE A 26 -7.04 6.55 8.13
N GLU A 27 -6.90 6.63 6.81
CA GLU A 27 -5.75 6.11 6.07
C GLU A 27 -4.46 6.81 6.49
N ALA A 28 -4.42 8.14 6.53
CA ALA A 28 -3.24 8.90 6.97
C ALA A 28 -2.80 8.50 8.38
N ARG A 29 -3.75 8.46 9.32
CA ARG A 29 -3.47 8.07 10.70
C ARG A 29 -2.90 6.66 10.83
N TRP A 30 -3.41 5.70 10.04
CA TRP A 30 -2.92 4.33 10.09
C TRP A 30 -1.57 4.17 9.38
N GLN A 31 -1.31 4.89 8.29
CA GLN A 31 -0.01 4.91 7.63
C GLN A 31 1.07 5.42 8.58
N ASP A 32 0.85 6.58 9.21
CA ASP A 32 1.78 7.14 10.20
C ASP A 32 2.08 6.14 11.34
N ARG A 33 1.05 5.45 11.81
CA ARG A 33 1.21 4.45 12.87
C ARG A 33 2.01 3.24 12.41
N TRP A 34 1.71 2.70 11.25
CA TRP A 34 2.42 1.53 10.70
C TRP A 34 3.88 1.83 10.43
N ASP A 35 4.20 3.02 9.98
CA ASP A 35 5.58 3.47 9.77
C ASP A 35 6.31 3.61 11.10
N ALA A 36 5.69 4.24 12.10
CA ALA A 36 6.27 4.40 13.42
C ALA A 36 6.51 3.08 14.16
N GLU A 37 5.61 2.11 14.01
CA GLU A 37 5.70 0.79 14.64
C GLU A 37 6.49 -0.24 13.80
N GLY A 38 6.86 0.08 12.55
CA GLY A 38 7.48 -0.88 11.63
C GLY A 38 6.61 -2.11 11.35
N THR A 39 5.28 -1.95 11.37
CA THR A 39 4.30 -3.06 11.37
C THR A 39 4.48 -4.05 10.22
N PHE A 40 4.96 -3.58 9.08
CA PHE A 40 5.16 -4.43 7.88
C PHE A 40 6.63 -4.72 7.60
N HIS A 41 7.52 -4.37 8.51
CA HIS A 41 8.94 -4.70 8.39
C HIS A 41 9.13 -6.22 8.37
N ALA A 42 9.93 -6.71 7.43
CA ALA A 42 10.32 -8.10 7.32
C ALA A 42 11.86 -8.16 7.36
N PRO A 43 12.45 -8.37 8.55
CA PRO A 43 13.89 -8.27 8.70
C PRO A 43 14.63 -9.39 7.98
N ASN A 44 15.82 -9.06 7.49
CA ASN A 44 16.75 -10.00 6.88
C ASN A 44 17.58 -10.71 7.95
N PRO A 45 18.07 -11.94 7.68
CA PRO A 45 18.92 -12.64 8.63
C PRO A 45 20.27 -11.96 8.88
N VAL A 46 20.72 -11.12 7.94
CA VAL A 46 21.99 -10.40 8.01
C VAL A 46 21.91 -9.06 7.26
N GLY A 47 22.80 -8.14 7.62
CA GLY A 47 22.96 -6.88 6.90
C GLY A 47 22.17 -5.71 7.50
N PRO A 48 22.07 -4.57 6.80
CA PRO A 48 21.48 -3.35 7.32
C PRO A 48 20.00 -3.42 7.72
N LEU A 49 19.27 -4.45 7.21
CA LEU A 49 17.86 -4.67 7.49
C LEU A 49 17.64 -5.85 8.42
N SER A 50 18.60 -6.20 9.28
CA SER A 50 18.50 -7.35 10.18
C SER A 50 17.92 -7.03 11.56
N ASP A 51 17.63 -5.80 11.85
CA ASP A 51 17.04 -5.42 13.14
C ASP A 51 15.69 -6.11 13.34
N GLY A 52 15.52 -6.72 14.54
CA GLY A 52 14.33 -7.54 14.85
C GLY A 52 14.29 -8.94 14.25
N PHE A 53 15.33 -9.40 13.52
CA PHE A 53 15.30 -10.73 12.90
C PHE A 53 15.15 -11.88 13.90
N ASP A 54 15.80 -11.80 15.04
CA ASP A 54 15.74 -12.86 16.08
C ASP A 54 14.31 -13.12 16.59
N GLU A 55 13.45 -12.10 16.56
CA GLU A 55 12.05 -12.22 16.98
C GLU A 55 11.19 -13.04 16.01
N VAL A 56 11.62 -13.13 14.75
CA VAL A 56 10.86 -13.78 13.67
C VAL A 56 11.61 -14.95 13.04
N ALA A 57 12.81 -15.27 13.52
CA ALA A 57 13.69 -16.26 12.93
C ALA A 57 13.06 -17.65 12.82
N ASP A 58 12.33 -18.06 13.84
CA ASP A 58 11.68 -19.37 13.95
C ASP A 58 10.26 -19.39 13.35
N LEU A 59 9.72 -18.23 12.94
CA LEU A 59 8.39 -18.19 12.34
C LEU A 59 8.41 -18.74 10.91
N PRO A 60 7.36 -19.47 10.50
CA PRO A 60 7.23 -19.91 9.12
C PRO A 60 7.23 -18.72 8.15
N LYS A 61 8.16 -18.72 7.21
CA LYS A 61 8.31 -17.63 6.25
C LYS A 61 7.33 -17.77 5.09
N THR A 62 6.81 -16.64 4.66
CA THR A 62 5.95 -16.56 3.47
C THR A 62 6.29 -15.30 2.69
N TYR A 63 6.50 -15.47 1.39
CA TYR A 63 6.63 -14.35 0.46
C TYR A 63 5.34 -14.23 -0.34
N VAL A 64 4.67 -13.09 -0.21
CA VAL A 64 3.45 -12.75 -0.97
C VAL A 64 3.84 -11.76 -2.05
N MET A 65 3.60 -12.12 -3.30
CA MET A 65 3.87 -11.28 -4.46
C MET A 65 2.58 -10.87 -5.15
N ASP A 66 2.59 -9.68 -5.71
CA ASP A 66 1.58 -9.22 -6.65
C ASP A 66 2.26 -8.52 -7.82
N MET A 67 1.53 -8.32 -8.90
CA MET A 67 2.02 -7.54 -10.03
C MET A 67 2.03 -6.07 -9.65
N PHE A 68 3.18 -5.41 -9.79
CA PHE A 68 3.29 -3.97 -9.58
C PHE A 68 2.66 -3.19 -10.75
N PRO A 69 2.18 -1.96 -10.51
CA PRO A 69 1.60 -1.13 -11.56
C PRO A 69 2.66 -0.68 -12.57
N TYR A 70 2.31 -0.75 -13.85
CA TYR A 70 3.14 -0.26 -14.93
C TYR A 70 2.61 1.11 -15.42
N PRO A 71 3.45 2.15 -15.56
CA PRO A 71 3.02 3.50 -15.89
C PRO A 71 2.71 3.64 -17.39
N SER A 72 1.69 2.96 -17.87
CA SER A 72 1.23 2.99 -19.27
C SER A 72 0.11 4.00 -19.55
N GLY A 73 -0.33 4.76 -18.54
CA GLY A 73 -1.43 5.73 -18.67
C GLY A 73 -1.67 6.52 -17.39
N VAL A 74 -2.76 7.29 -17.40
CA VAL A 74 -3.13 8.17 -16.29
C VAL A 74 -3.81 7.38 -15.18
N GLY A 75 -3.04 6.91 -14.20
CA GLY A 75 -3.55 6.27 -12.99
C GLY A 75 -3.86 4.78 -13.12
N LEU A 76 -4.46 4.25 -12.07
CA LEU A 76 -4.81 2.84 -11.95
C LEU A 76 -6.24 2.59 -12.46
N HIS A 77 -6.47 1.42 -13.05
CA HIS A 77 -7.81 0.97 -13.39
C HIS A 77 -8.35 0.00 -12.31
N VAL A 78 -9.65 -0.29 -12.34
CA VAL A 78 -10.34 -1.10 -11.32
C VAL A 78 -9.78 -2.52 -11.15
N GLY A 79 -9.08 -3.06 -12.14
CA GLY A 79 -8.41 -4.36 -12.04
C GLY A 79 -7.21 -4.37 -11.09
N HIS A 80 -6.51 -3.24 -10.93
CA HIS A 80 -5.37 -3.14 -10.02
C HIS A 80 -5.77 -3.32 -8.55
N PRO A 81 -6.78 -2.58 -8.01
CA PRO A 81 -7.21 -2.77 -6.63
C PRO A 81 -7.68 -4.19 -6.32
N LEU A 82 -8.23 -4.91 -7.29
CA LEU A 82 -8.70 -6.28 -7.08
C LEU A 82 -7.56 -7.20 -6.62
N GLY A 83 -6.43 -7.18 -7.32
CA GLY A 83 -5.23 -7.93 -6.94
C GLY A 83 -4.65 -7.43 -5.62
N TYR A 84 -4.40 -6.13 -5.52
CA TYR A 84 -3.71 -5.53 -4.36
C TYR A 84 -4.48 -5.70 -3.05
N ILE A 85 -5.80 -5.55 -3.06
CA ILE A 85 -6.62 -5.78 -1.87
C ILE A 85 -6.58 -7.26 -1.48
N GLY A 86 -6.66 -8.17 -2.46
CA GLY A 86 -6.61 -9.61 -2.21
C GLY A 86 -5.30 -10.04 -1.55
N THR A 87 -4.17 -9.62 -2.09
CA THR A 87 -2.83 -9.95 -1.55
C THR A 87 -2.55 -9.26 -0.22
N ASP A 88 -3.00 -8.02 -0.03
CA ASP A 88 -2.87 -7.31 1.25
C ASP A 88 -3.66 -8.00 2.36
N VAL A 89 -4.93 -8.33 2.12
CA VAL A 89 -5.76 -9.08 3.08
C VAL A 89 -5.12 -10.42 3.43
N TYR A 90 -4.63 -11.15 2.44
CA TYR A 90 -3.96 -12.43 2.66
C TYR A 90 -2.66 -12.28 3.46
N ALA A 91 -1.83 -11.31 3.14
CA ALA A 91 -0.60 -11.03 3.87
C ALA A 91 -0.87 -10.66 5.34
N ARG A 92 -1.88 -9.83 5.60
CA ARG A 92 -2.32 -9.48 6.96
C ARG A 92 -2.83 -10.69 7.72
N TYR A 93 -3.66 -11.52 7.10
CA TYR A 93 -4.14 -12.77 7.67
C TYR A 93 -2.99 -13.68 8.08
N LEU A 94 -1.98 -13.85 7.23
CA LEU A 94 -0.81 -14.67 7.53
C LEU A 94 0.00 -14.13 8.72
N ARG A 95 0.20 -12.80 8.81
CA ARG A 95 0.87 -12.18 9.97
C ARG A 95 0.09 -12.42 11.25
N MET A 96 -1.23 -12.28 11.23
CA MET A 96 -2.10 -12.54 12.38
C MET A 96 -2.05 -14.02 12.82
N ASN A 97 -1.65 -14.93 11.94
CA ASN A 97 -1.43 -16.34 12.23
C ASN A 97 0.04 -16.70 12.54
N GLY A 98 0.84 -15.71 12.92
CA GLY A 98 2.21 -15.93 13.39
C GLY A 98 3.20 -16.32 12.30
N ARG A 99 3.05 -15.79 11.09
CA ARG A 99 4.02 -15.97 10.01
C ARG A 99 4.91 -14.75 9.83
N ASN A 100 6.17 -14.98 9.53
CA ASN A 100 7.06 -13.94 9.01
C ASN A 100 6.74 -13.72 7.53
N VAL A 101 6.10 -12.59 7.22
CA VAL A 101 5.58 -12.32 5.87
C VAL A 101 6.34 -11.17 5.22
N LEU A 102 6.98 -11.46 4.09
CA LEU A 102 7.46 -10.44 3.17
C LEU A 102 6.37 -10.21 2.11
N HIS A 103 5.81 -9.00 2.09
CA HIS A 103 4.90 -8.53 1.06
C HIS A 103 5.39 -7.18 0.55
N THR A 104 5.86 -7.17 -0.68
CA THR A 104 6.51 -6.01 -1.29
C THR A 104 5.73 -5.53 -2.49
N MET A 105 5.80 -4.23 -2.73
CA MET A 105 5.32 -3.55 -3.92
C MET A 105 6.45 -2.70 -4.49
N GLY A 106 6.49 -2.55 -5.79
CA GLY A 106 7.46 -1.71 -6.47
C GLY A 106 6.86 -1.01 -7.68
N TYR A 107 7.71 -0.36 -8.46
CA TYR A 107 7.33 0.33 -9.69
C TYR A 107 8.17 -0.20 -10.84
N ASP A 108 7.52 -0.56 -11.95
CA ASP A 108 8.21 -0.85 -13.20
C ASP A 108 8.48 0.47 -13.92
N ALA A 109 9.74 0.86 -13.95
CA ALA A 109 10.18 2.13 -14.53
C ALA A 109 10.85 1.97 -15.91
N PHE A 110 10.98 0.74 -16.40
CA PHE A 110 11.70 0.43 -17.64
C PHE A 110 10.76 -0.05 -18.73
N GLY A 111 11.11 0.27 -19.97
CA GLY A 111 10.41 -0.19 -21.15
C GLY A 111 9.78 0.95 -21.97
N LEU A 112 9.58 0.68 -23.26
CA LEU A 112 9.17 1.69 -24.24
C LEU A 112 7.89 2.48 -23.87
N PRO A 113 6.81 1.87 -23.35
CA PRO A 113 5.63 2.65 -22.96
C PRO A 113 5.89 3.62 -21.79
N ALA A 114 6.69 3.22 -20.80
CA ALA A 114 7.08 4.09 -19.68
C ALA A 114 7.94 5.26 -20.17
N GLU A 115 8.92 4.97 -21.03
CA GLU A 115 9.80 6.00 -21.62
C GLU A 115 9.02 6.98 -22.50
N GLN A 116 8.09 6.51 -23.32
CA GLN A 116 7.22 7.36 -24.13
C GLN A 116 6.32 8.23 -23.28
N TYR A 117 5.78 7.70 -22.18
CA TYR A 117 4.98 8.47 -21.25
C TYR A 117 5.81 9.56 -20.56
N ALA A 118 6.99 9.21 -20.08
CA ALA A 118 7.91 10.18 -19.48
C ALA A 118 8.28 11.31 -20.43
N LEU A 119 8.59 10.99 -21.69
CA LEU A 119 8.85 12.00 -22.73
C LEU A 119 7.63 12.89 -23.01
N ALA A 120 6.43 12.33 -23.05
CA ALA A 120 5.20 13.05 -23.32
C ALA A 120 4.78 13.99 -22.16
N THR A 121 5.10 13.61 -20.93
CA THR A 121 4.74 14.34 -19.71
C THR A 121 5.88 15.15 -19.10
N ASN A 122 7.08 15.00 -19.65
CA ASN A 122 8.32 15.63 -19.15
C ASN A 122 8.61 15.27 -17.67
N THR A 123 8.44 14.02 -17.31
CA THR A 123 8.71 13.47 -15.97
C THR A 123 9.90 12.50 -15.99
#